data_a38cd5701f253d429b63480df474345f
#
_entry.id   a38cd5701f253d429b63480df474345f
#
_cell.length_a   1.000
_cell.length_b   1.000
_cell.length_c   1.000
_cell.angle_alpha   90.00
_cell.angle_beta   90.00
_cell.angle_gamma   90.00
#
_symmetry.space_group_name_H-M   'P 1'
#
loop_
_entity.id
_entity.type
_entity.pdbx_description
1 polymer ?
#
loop_
_entity_poly.entity_id
_entity_poly.type
_entity_poly.pdbx_seq_one_letter_code
_entity_poly.pdbx_strand_id
1 'polypeptide(L)'
;MKITSNQKTIFSNVAWSLGGKIINMASALLVGILVARYLGPENYGIMNYVISYVTIFSVIATFGMDNIEIRELSRQIDKKNTILGTCFSLRIIFAVIAYLIVVITLLVFKVDGFTSSMILAYALTLFTGSVTILRNYFTSIVQNKYIVKSEVCRTFIGAIIKIFLLLIKAPLEYFIFAQIFDTFLVASGYYLSYKSTVGSVKEWTFDKKIVPFILKESFPLVLSGAAVIIYQRIDQVMIGNMLNKTEVGYFATAGKFVDLILFLPAVLVQTVTPMLVRAKEYSPETYEEKKRTFVSITTWVSILMAVIVSLLAHWLILYTFGEKYALSIPVLQIMAFKAVGMALSSSGGQIIIMERIQKWAFIRNILGCLICVALNYVLIPKYGIIGSAIVTIITVLFTGCLANIFIPCYHKVMQIQLYAIFMGWKDFVYFKKMIRK
;
A
#
# COMPACT_ATOMS: atom_id res chain seq x y z
N MET A 1 -8.12 33.99 -12.44
CA MET A 1 -7.60 32.92 -13.32
C MET A 1 -8.76 31.98 -13.65
N LYS A 2 -9.28 31.99 -14.88
CA LYS A 2 -10.39 31.07 -15.27
C LYS A 2 -9.85 29.65 -15.38
N ILE A 3 -10.32 28.77 -14.50
CA ILE A 3 -9.98 27.34 -14.50
C ILE A 3 -10.55 26.73 -15.79
N THR A 4 -9.70 26.21 -16.66
CA THR A 4 -10.13 25.52 -17.89
C THR A 4 -10.91 24.23 -17.54
N SER A 5 -11.80 23.76 -18.45
CA SER A 5 -12.62 22.55 -18.22
C SER A 5 -11.77 21.33 -17.82
N ASN A 6 -10.59 21.17 -18.42
CA ASN A 6 -9.61 20.13 -18.07
C ASN A 6 -9.08 20.26 -16.64
N GLN A 7 -8.82 21.48 -16.16
CA GLN A 7 -8.35 21.71 -14.79
C GLN A 7 -9.44 21.41 -13.76
N LYS A 8 -10.72 21.71 -14.05
CA LYS A 8 -11.86 21.35 -13.20
C LYS A 8 -12.00 19.83 -13.06
N THR A 9 -11.86 19.09 -14.17
CA THR A 9 -11.92 17.63 -14.17
C THR A 9 -10.80 17.01 -13.36
N ILE A 10 -9.55 17.48 -13.51
CA ILE A 10 -8.40 16.99 -12.73
C ILE A 10 -8.60 17.29 -11.25
N PHE A 11 -8.99 18.51 -10.90
CA PHE A 11 -9.24 18.90 -9.51
C PHE A 11 -10.36 18.08 -8.87
N SER A 12 -11.46 17.88 -9.57
CA SER A 12 -12.56 17.04 -9.13
C SER A 12 -12.11 15.59 -8.88
N ASN A 13 -11.34 14.99 -9.78
CA ASN A 13 -10.81 13.62 -9.61
C ASN A 13 -9.86 13.50 -8.40
N VAL A 14 -9.02 14.49 -8.17
CA VAL A 14 -8.13 14.53 -6.99
C VAL A 14 -8.96 14.66 -5.71
N ALA A 15 -9.95 15.55 -5.68
CA ALA A 15 -10.83 15.74 -4.53
C ALA A 15 -11.63 14.46 -4.19
N TRP A 16 -12.21 13.78 -5.21
CA TRP A 16 -12.86 12.49 -5.05
C TRP A 16 -11.91 11.43 -4.47
N SER A 17 -10.71 11.31 -5.04
CA SER A 17 -9.70 10.32 -4.61
C SER A 17 -9.25 10.56 -3.17
N LEU A 18 -8.99 11.81 -2.78
CA LEU A 18 -8.58 12.17 -1.40
C LEU A 18 -9.73 11.96 -0.41
N GLY A 19 -10.94 12.44 -0.75
CA GLY A 19 -12.13 12.28 0.09
C GLY A 19 -12.47 10.80 0.33
N GLY A 20 -12.48 10.01 -0.73
CA GLY A 20 -12.70 8.56 -0.62
C GLY A 20 -11.65 7.86 0.23
N LYS A 21 -10.37 8.24 0.08
CA LYS A 21 -9.28 7.68 0.88
C LYS A 21 -9.39 8.01 2.36
N ILE A 22 -9.77 9.26 2.71
CA ILE A 22 -10.01 9.67 4.10
C ILE A 22 -11.16 8.87 4.71
N ILE A 23 -12.29 8.75 4.00
CA ILE A 23 -13.45 7.97 4.47
C ILE A 23 -13.06 6.51 4.71
N ASN A 24 -12.38 5.90 3.74
CA ASN A 24 -11.93 4.51 3.85
C ASN A 24 -10.98 4.30 5.04
N MET A 25 -10.03 5.22 5.26
CA MET A 25 -9.06 5.13 6.37
C MET A 25 -9.74 5.33 7.73
N ALA A 26 -10.60 6.34 7.85
CA ALA A 26 -11.34 6.59 9.11
C ALA A 26 -12.23 5.41 9.47
N SER A 27 -13.00 4.87 8.51
CA SER A 27 -13.84 3.70 8.72
C SER A 27 -13.01 2.45 9.06
N ALA A 28 -11.92 2.21 8.33
CA ALA A 28 -11.04 1.07 8.59
C ALA A 28 -10.40 1.12 9.98
N LEU A 29 -10.06 2.32 10.47
CA LEU A 29 -9.56 2.50 11.83
C LEU A 29 -10.66 2.25 12.85
N LEU A 30 -11.78 2.96 12.76
CA LEU A 30 -12.88 2.88 13.76
C LEU A 30 -13.43 1.45 13.85
N VAL A 31 -13.80 0.86 12.73
CA VAL A 31 -14.30 -0.52 12.70
C VAL A 31 -13.20 -1.51 13.11
N GLY A 32 -11.95 -1.27 12.68
CA GLY A 32 -10.80 -2.09 13.05
C GLY A 32 -10.53 -2.10 14.55
N ILE A 33 -10.69 -0.97 15.25
CA ILE A 33 -10.58 -0.86 16.70
C ILE A 33 -11.68 -1.70 17.39
N LEU A 34 -12.94 -1.56 16.95
CA LEU A 34 -14.06 -2.30 17.53
C LEU A 34 -13.87 -3.82 17.34
N VAL A 35 -13.49 -4.26 16.16
CA VAL A 35 -13.22 -5.67 15.86
C VAL A 35 -12.05 -6.20 16.69
N ALA A 36 -10.96 -5.45 16.81
CA ALA A 36 -9.81 -5.85 17.61
C ALA A 36 -10.15 -5.96 19.10
N ARG A 37 -10.88 -5.01 19.66
CA ARG A 37 -11.34 -5.07 21.05
C ARG A 37 -12.19 -6.30 21.34
N TYR A 38 -13.07 -6.65 20.39
CA TYR A 38 -13.97 -7.78 20.54
C TYR A 38 -13.20 -9.11 20.42
N LEU A 39 -12.39 -9.27 19.38
CA LEU A 39 -11.67 -10.52 19.12
C LEU A 39 -10.53 -10.78 20.11
N GLY A 40 -9.97 -9.75 20.70
CA GLY A 40 -8.75 -9.84 21.51
C GLY A 40 -7.49 -10.07 20.67
N PRO A 41 -6.29 -10.01 21.31
CA PRO A 41 -5.02 -10.04 20.57
C PRO A 41 -4.80 -11.31 19.76
N GLU A 42 -5.19 -12.47 20.27
CA GLU A 42 -4.97 -13.76 19.60
C GLU A 42 -5.79 -13.89 18.32
N ASN A 43 -7.12 -13.78 18.39
CA ASN A 43 -7.99 -13.91 17.24
C ASN A 43 -7.75 -12.78 16.21
N TYR A 44 -7.50 -11.56 16.70
CA TYR A 44 -7.12 -10.46 15.83
C TYR A 44 -5.78 -10.70 15.15
N GLY A 45 -4.85 -11.36 15.84
CA GLY A 45 -3.58 -11.82 15.30
C GLY A 45 -3.74 -12.89 14.23
N ILE A 46 -4.59 -13.91 14.46
CA ILE A 46 -4.91 -14.91 13.43
C ILE A 46 -5.47 -14.23 12.17
N MET A 47 -6.43 -13.32 12.33
CA MET A 47 -7.02 -12.60 11.19
C MET A 47 -5.95 -11.83 10.38
N ASN A 48 -5.07 -11.07 11.06
CA ASN A 48 -4.04 -10.31 10.37
C ASN A 48 -2.93 -11.19 9.78
N TYR A 49 -2.62 -12.33 10.42
CA TYR A 49 -1.72 -13.33 9.87
C TYR A 49 -2.27 -13.90 8.55
N VAL A 50 -3.54 -14.34 8.52
CA VAL A 50 -4.23 -14.83 7.32
C VAL A 50 -4.19 -13.81 6.20
N ILE A 51 -4.55 -12.56 6.49
CA ILE A 51 -4.54 -11.47 5.52
C ILE A 51 -3.12 -11.23 4.97
N SER A 52 -2.12 -11.16 5.85
CA SER A 52 -0.74 -10.88 5.45
C SER A 52 -0.14 -12.02 4.64
N TYR A 53 -0.42 -13.27 5.04
CA TYR A 53 0.02 -14.46 4.34
C TYR A 53 -0.45 -14.45 2.87
N VAL A 54 -1.75 -14.28 2.64
CA VAL A 54 -2.31 -14.27 1.28
C VAL A 54 -1.89 -13.01 0.49
N THR A 55 -1.76 -11.85 1.15
CA THR A 55 -1.35 -10.60 0.49
C THR A 55 0.03 -10.74 -0.18
N ILE A 56 0.95 -11.50 0.40
CA ILE A 56 2.26 -11.77 -0.22
C ILE A 56 2.11 -12.39 -1.61
N PHE A 57 1.15 -13.30 -1.78
CA PHE A 57 0.92 -13.99 -3.05
C PHE A 57 0.07 -13.17 -4.04
N SER A 58 -0.56 -12.08 -3.61
CA SER A 58 -1.35 -11.22 -4.50
C SER A 58 -0.54 -10.61 -5.65
N VAL A 59 0.78 -10.42 -5.45
CA VAL A 59 1.69 -9.93 -6.50
C VAL A 59 1.77 -10.90 -7.67
N ILE A 60 1.75 -12.21 -7.37
CA ILE A 60 1.75 -13.25 -8.41
C ILE A 60 0.43 -13.16 -9.18
N ALA A 61 -0.71 -13.04 -8.47
CA ALA A 61 -2.03 -12.96 -9.09
C ALA A 61 -2.20 -11.73 -10.02
N THR A 62 -1.63 -10.58 -9.66
CA THR A 62 -1.69 -9.37 -10.50
C THR A 62 -0.58 -9.32 -11.56
N PHE A 63 0.48 -10.09 -11.36
CA PHE A 63 1.68 -10.14 -12.21
C PHE A 63 2.22 -8.75 -12.62
N GLY A 64 2.08 -7.75 -11.73
CA GLY A 64 2.58 -6.38 -11.98
C GLY A 64 1.96 -5.68 -13.18
N MET A 65 0.84 -6.18 -13.71
CA MET A 65 0.22 -5.67 -14.94
C MET A 65 -0.47 -4.31 -14.77
N ASP A 66 -0.76 -3.86 -13.53
CA ASP A 66 -1.54 -2.64 -13.28
C ASP A 66 -1.06 -1.41 -14.08
N ASN A 67 0.23 -1.11 -14.02
CA ASN A 67 0.80 0.05 -14.71
C ASN A 67 0.79 -0.12 -16.24
N ILE A 68 0.97 -1.35 -16.73
CA ILE A 68 0.95 -1.66 -18.16
C ILE A 68 -0.47 -1.51 -18.70
N GLU A 69 -1.46 -2.05 -17.98
CA GLU A 69 -2.89 -1.92 -18.31
C GLU A 69 -3.30 -0.44 -18.41
N ILE A 70 -2.99 0.37 -17.39
CA ILE A 70 -3.30 1.80 -17.40
C ILE A 70 -2.64 2.49 -18.60
N ARG A 71 -1.36 2.20 -18.86
CA ARG A 71 -0.61 2.79 -19.97
C ARG A 71 -1.22 2.42 -21.32
N GLU A 72 -1.45 1.13 -21.57
CA GLU A 72 -1.93 0.66 -22.87
C GLU A 72 -3.39 1.08 -23.12
N LEU A 73 -4.24 1.02 -22.09
CA LEU A 73 -5.62 1.52 -22.19
C LEU A 73 -5.68 3.04 -22.44
N SER A 74 -4.76 3.82 -21.87
CA SER A 74 -4.68 5.26 -22.15
C SER A 74 -4.21 5.58 -23.57
N ARG A 75 -3.37 4.69 -24.16
CA ARG A 75 -2.80 4.90 -25.50
C ARG A 75 -3.68 4.36 -26.63
N GLN A 76 -4.39 3.26 -26.39
CA GLN A 76 -5.11 2.49 -27.40
C GLN A 76 -6.54 2.17 -26.93
N ILE A 77 -7.33 3.22 -26.64
CA ILE A 77 -8.69 3.04 -26.11
C ILE A 77 -9.60 2.26 -27.05
N ASP A 78 -9.38 2.35 -28.36
CA ASP A 78 -10.13 1.63 -29.38
C ASP A 78 -9.95 0.10 -29.26
N LYS A 79 -8.82 -0.36 -28.72
CA LYS A 79 -8.53 -1.77 -28.46
C LYS A 79 -8.85 -2.20 -27.02
N LYS A 80 -9.67 -1.41 -26.31
CA LYS A 80 -9.96 -1.67 -24.88
C LYS A 80 -10.46 -3.10 -24.64
N ASN A 81 -11.35 -3.62 -25.46
CA ASN A 81 -11.95 -4.95 -25.28
C ASN A 81 -10.90 -6.07 -25.40
N THR A 82 -9.92 -5.91 -26.30
CA THR A 82 -8.83 -6.87 -26.47
C THR A 82 -7.82 -6.79 -25.31
N ILE A 83 -7.46 -5.58 -24.88
CA ILE A 83 -6.54 -5.39 -23.75
C ILE A 83 -7.18 -5.91 -22.46
N LEU A 84 -8.44 -5.52 -22.18
CA LEU A 84 -9.17 -5.95 -20.99
C LEU A 84 -9.37 -7.47 -20.97
N GLY A 85 -9.80 -8.07 -22.07
CA GLY A 85 -10.02 -9.52 -22.16
C GLY A 85 -8.73 -10.32 -21.97
N THR A 86 -7.63 -9.90 -22.62
CA THR A 86 -6.36 -10.60 -22.52
C THR A 86 -5.76 -10.46 -21.11
N CYS A 87 -5.71 -9.25 -20.55
CA CYS A 87 -5.16 -9.04 -19.21
C CYS A 87 -6.02 -9.71 -18.12
N PHE A 88 -7.36 -9.69 -18.24
CA PHE A 88 -8.25 -10.40 -17.32
C PHE A 88 -7.98 -11.91 -17.33
N SER A 89 -7.87 -12.52 -18.52
CA SER A 89 -7.57 -13.95 -18.66
C SER A 89 -6.22 -14.32 -18.04
N LEU A 90 -5.19 -13.48 -18.26
CA LEU A 90 -3.87 -13.67 -17.64
C LEU A 90 -3.95 -13.57 -16.11
N ARG A 91 -4.68 -12.59 -15.57
CA ARG A 91 -4.87 -12.44 -14.11
C ARG A 91 -5.56 -13.65 -13.49
N ILE A 92 -6.56 -14.23 -14.16
CA ILE A 92 -7.19 -15.47 -13.68
C ILE A 92 -6.18 -16.62 -13.67
N ILE A 93 -5.39 -16.81 -14.71
CA ILE A 93 -4.34 -17.84 -14.76
C ILE A 93 -3.34 -17.64 -13.61
N PHE A 94 -2.85 -16.43 -13.42
CA PHE A 94 -1.91 -16.13 -12.33
C PHE A 94 -2.55 -16.22 -10.95
N ALA A 95 -3.85 -15.93 -10.80
CA ALA A 95 -4.57 -16.15 -9.56
C ALA A 95 -4.67 -17.66 -9.20
N VAL A 96 -4.90 -18.53 -10.20
CA VAL A 96 -4.85 -19.98 -10.01
C VAL A 96 -3.45 -20.42 -9.57
N ILE A 97 -2.41 -19.95 -10.26
CA ILE A 97 -1.01 -20.27 -9.89
C ILE A 97 -0.72 -19.80 -8.46
N ALA A 98 -1.09 -18.57 -8.11
CA ALA A 98 -0.89 -18.03 -6.77
C ALA A 98 -1.64 -18.84 -5.72
N TYR A 99 -2.89 -19.25 -6.00
CA TYR A 99 -3.67 -20.11 -5.11
C TYR A 99 -3.01 -21.48 -4.89
N LEU A 100 -2.53 -22.12 -5.95
CA LEU A 100 -1.81 -23.40 -5.87
C LEU A 100 -0.51 -23.26 -5.06
N ILE A 101 0.22 -22.15 -5.23
CA ILE A 101 1.41 -21.88 -4.42
C ILE A 101 1.04 -21.71 -2.94
N VAL A 102 -0.07 -21.03 -2.61
CA VAL A 102 -0.57 -20.94 -1.23
C VAL A 102 -0.83 -22.33 -0.68
N VAL A 103 -1.51 -23.22 -1.42
CA VAL A 103 -1.77 -24.61 -0.98
C VAL A 103 -0.45 -25.35 -0.70
N ILE A 104 0.52 -25.27 -1.63
CA ILE A 104 1.81 -25.92 -1.49
C ILE A 104 2.56 -25.41 -0.25
N THR A 105 2.59 -24.09 -0.04
CA THR A 105 3.29 -23.49 1.10
C THR A 105 2.64 -23.88 2.43
N LEU A 106 1.32 -24.03 2.51
CA LEU A 106 0.64 -24.51 3.72
C LEU A 106 1.01 -25.96 4.05
N LEU A 107 1.17 -26.82 3.05
CA LEU A 107 1.61 -28.20 3.23
C LEU A 107 3.06 -28.27 3.73
N VAL A 108 3.94 -27.42 3.20
CA VAL A 108 5.37 -27.37 3.57
C VAL A 108 5.56 -26.84 4.99
N PHE A 109 4.91 -25.74 5.34
CA PHE A 109 5.10 -25.06 6.63
C PHE A 109 4.22 -25.67 7.77
N LYS A 110 3.39 -26.66 7.49
CA LYS A 110 2.55 -27.37 8.47
C LYS A 110 1.78 -26.43 9.40
N VAL A 111 1.13 -25.43 8.83
CA VAL A 111 0.27 -24.50 9.57
C VAL A 111 -0.90 -25.28 10.19
N ASP A 112 -1.34 -24.89 11.38
CA ASP A 112 -2.49 -25.52 12.05
C ASP A 112 -3.74 -25.55 11.16
N GLY A 113 -4.58 -26.58 11.34
CA GLY A 113 -5.71 -26.85 10.45
C GLY A 113 -6.73 -25.71 10.38
N PHE A 114 -7.00 -25.05 11.51
CA PHE A 114 -7.92 -23.90 11.55
C PHE A 114 -7.38 -22.72 10.74
N THR A 115 -6.16 -22.28 11.03
CA THR A 115 -5.52 -21.16 10.31
C THR A 115 -5.34 -21.49 8.82
N SER A 116 -5.00 -22.75 8.48
CA SER A 116 -4.88 -23.18 7.08
C SER A 116 -6.21 -23.07 6.33
N SER A 117 -7.31 -23.50 6.96
CA SER A 117 -8.65 -23.38 6.36
C SER A 117 -9.03 -21.91 6.13
N MET A 118 -8.71 -21.02 7.07
CA MET A 118 -8.95 -19.60 6.94
C MET A 118 -8.07 -18.95 5.86
N ILE A 119 -6.81 -19.37 5.72
CA ILE A 119 -5.92 -18.92 4.64
C ILE A 119 -6.48 -19.35 3.28
N LEU A 120 -6.90 -20.60 3.12
CA LEU A 120 -7.46 -21.10 1.87
C LEU A 120 -8.75 -20.37 1.50
N ALA A 121 -9.64 -20.14 2.47
CA ALA A 121 -10.84 -19.34 2.26
C ALA A 121 -10.48 -17.90 1.82
N TYR A 122 -9.55 -17.24 2.54
CA TYR A 122 -9.16 -15.87 2.20
C TYR A 122 -8.39 -15.80 0.88
N ALA A 123 -7.67 -16.85 0.47
CA ALA A 123 -6.98 -16.91 -0.82
C ALA A 123 -7.93 -16.83 -2.03
N LEU A 124 -9.23 -17.08 -1.87
CA LEU A 124 -10.23 -16.81 -2.91
C LEU A 124 -10.27 -15.33 -3.32
N THR A 125 -9.79 -14.42 -2.46
CA THR A 125 -9.65 -13.00 -2.79
C THR A 125 -8.64 -12.74 -3.91
N LEU A 126 -7.72 -13.66 -4.19
CA LEU A 126 -6.81 -13.57 -5.33
C LEU A 126 -7.56 -13.53 -6.67
N PHE A 127 -8.69 -14.24 -6.77
CA PHE A 127 -9.54 -14.23 -7.96
C PHE A 127 -10.34 -12.94 -8.09
N THR A 128 -10.88 -12.41 -6.99
CA THR A 128 -11.57 -11.10 -7.02
C THR A 128 -10.63 -9.97 -7.37
N GLY A 129 -9.34 -10.11 -7.04
CA GLY A 129 -8.26 -9.22 -7.46
C GLY A 129 -8.12 -9.09 -8.98
N SER A 130 -8.52 -10.11 -9.78
CA SER A 130 -8.49 -10.03 -11.24
C SER A 130 -9.46 -8.97 -11.80
N VAL A 131 -10.54 -8.65 -11.08
CA VAL A 131 -11.51 -7.64 -11.47
C VAL A 131 -10.96 -6.21 -11.30
N THR A 132 -9.83 -6.02 -10.60
CA THR A 132 -9.19 -4.70 -10.46
C THR A 132 -8.73 -4.09 -11.79
N ILE A 133 -8.67 -4.87 -12.86
CA ILE A 133 -8.47 -4.36 -14.23
C ILE A 133 -9.51 -3.29 -14.60
N LEU A 134 -10.74 -3.39 -14.11
CA LEU A 134 -11.78 -2.38 -14.32
C LEU A 134 -11.46 -1.07 -13.59
N ARG A 135 -10.85 -1.14 -12.41
CA ARG A 135 -10.30 0.01 -11.72
C ARG A 135 -9.22 0.70 -12.57
N ASN A 136 -8.31 -0.09 -13.15
CA ASN A 136 -7.24 0.41 -14.01
C ASN A 136 -7.80 1.05 -15.29
N TYR A 137 -8.88 0.51 -15.85
CA TYR A 137 -9.61 1.13 -16.94
C TYR A 137 -10.15 2.51 -16.56
N PHE A 138 -10.87 2.65 -15.45
CA PHE A 138 -11.38 3.96 -15.01
C PHE A 138 -10.24 4.95 -14.67
N THR A 139 -9.12 4.46 -14.17
CA THR A 139 -7.92 5.28 -13.96
C THR A 139 -7.36 5.78 -15.29
N SER A 140 -7.30 4.93 -16.32
CA SER A 140 -6.74 5.28 -17.64
C SER A 140 -7.54 6.38 -18.36
N ILE A 141 -8.84 6.43 -18.12
CA ILE A 141 -9.75 7.46 -18.69
C ILE A 141 -10.03 8.62 -17.72
N VAL A 142 -9.28 8.70 -16.59
CA VAL A 142 -9.39 9.77 -15.59
C VAL A 142 -10.80 9.89 -15.00
N GLN A 143 -11.49 8.78 -14.76
CA GLN A 143 -12.83 8.73 -14.17
C GLN A 143 -12.85 8.07 -12.77
N ASN A 144 -12.03 8.58 -11.86
CA ASN A 144 -11.88 8.03 -10.51
C ASN A 144 -13.16 8.06 -9.67
N LYS A 145 -14.17 8.83 -10.05
CA LYS A 145 -15.48 8.88 -9.36
C LYS A 145 -16.14 7.49 -9.23
N TYR A 146 -16.02 6.64 -10.26
CA TYR A 146 -16.60 5.29 -10.25
C TYR A 146 -15.83 4.36 -9.32
N ILE A 147 -14.49 4.51 -9.26
CA ILE A 147 -13.63 3.80 -8.34
C ILE A 147 -14.02 4.15 -6.90
N VAL A 148 -14.02 5.44 -6.58
CA VAL A 148 -14.31 5.93 -5.23
C VAL A 148 -15.72 5.57 -4.79
N LYS A 149 -16.72 5.68 -5.66
CA LYS A 149 -18.09 5.27 -5.36
C LYS A 149 -18.16 3.80 -4.95
N SER A 150 -17.52 2.90 -5.69
CA SER A 150 -17.48 1.47 -5.38
C SER A 150 -16.74 1.19 -4.06
N GLU A 151 -15.60 1.85 -3.82
CA GLU A 151 -14.81 1.69 -2.60
C GLU A 151 -15.53 2.23 -1.36
N VAL A 152 -16.20 3.38 -1.47
CA VAL A 152 -16.97 3.97 -0.37
C VAL A 152 -18.20 3.12 -0.06
N CYS A 153 -18.96 2.66 -1.07
CA CYS A 153 -20.07 1.73 -0.86
C CYS A 153 -19.62 0.46 -0.14
N ARG A 154 -18.52 -0.17 -0.58
CA ARG A 154 -17.94 -1.32 0.12
C ARG A 154 -17.60 -0.98 1.57
N THR A 155 -17.00 0.18 1.81
CA THR A 155 -16.59 0.58 3.16
C THR A 155 -17.78 0.71 4.11
N PHE A 156 -18.88 1.32 3.67
CA PHE A 156 -20.10 1.43 4.48
C PHE A 156 -20.79 0.08 4.69
N ILE A 157 -20.97 -0.71 3.64
CA ILE A 157 -21.60 -2.03 3.74
C ILE A 157 -20.75 -2.96 4.62
N GLY A 158 -19.43 -2.99 4.40
CA GLY A 158 -18.52 -3.79 5.22
C GLY A 158 -18.46 -3.35 6.69
N ALA A 159 -18.58 -2.04 6.96
CA ALA A 159 -18.68 -1.52 8.32
C ALA A 159 -19.99 -2.00 9.00
N ILE A 160 -21.13 -1.91 8.32
CA ILE A 160 -22.42 -2.38 8.82
C ILE A 160 -22.38 -3.87 9.13
N ILE A 161 -21.85 -4.69 8.21
CA ILE A 161 -21.71 -6.15 8.41
C ILE A 161 -20.86 -6.44 9.65
N LYS A 162 -19.68 -5.80 9.78
CA LYS A 162 -18.77 -6.04 10.91
C LYS A 162 -19.39 -5.59 12.23
N ILE A 163 -20.11 -4.45 12.26
CA ILE A 163 -20.85 -4.01 13.45
C ILE A 163 -21.97 -5.01 13.79
N PHE A 164 -22.71 -5.51 12.80
CA PHE A 164 -23.70 -6.56 13.01
C PHE A 164 -23.08 -7.83 13.60
N LEU A 165 -21.95 -8.29 13.07
CA LEU A 165 -21.22 -9.45 13.60
C LEU A 165 -20.76 -9.23 15.06
N LEU A 166 -20.37 -8.02 15.42
CA LEU A 166 -20.05 -7.65 16.82
C LEU A 166 -21.26 -7.77 17.73
N LEU A 167 -22.43 -7.30 17.29
CA LEU A 167 -23.67 -7.33 18.07
C LEU A 167 -24.15 -8.76 18.36
N ILE A 168 -24.05 -9.65 17.36
CA ILE A 168 -24.43 -11.07 17.54
C ILE A 168 -23.31 -11.92 18.16
N LYS A 169 -22.19 -11.31 18.56
CA LYS A 169 -21.03 -11.98 19.15
C LYS A 169 -20.50 -13.14 18.28
N ALA A 170 -20.39 -12.90 16.97
CA ALA A 170 -19.95 -13.89 16.00
C ALA A 170 -18.48 -14.32 16.24
N PRO A 171 -18.12 -15.60 16.02
CA PRO A 171 -16.74 -16.07 16.10
C PRO A 171 -15.85 -15.53 14.98
N LEU A 172 -14.53 -15.74 15.09
CA LEU A 172 -13.48 -15.18 14.22
C LEU A 172 -13.73 -15.44 12.74
N GLU A 173 -14.19 -16.61 12.37
CA GLU A 173 -14.38 -17.05 10.99
C GLU A 173 -15.27 -16.08 10.20
N TYR A 174 -16.35 -15.61 10.82
CA TYR A 174 -17.27 -14.67 10.19
C TYR A 174 -16.61 -13.32 9.86
N PHE A 175 -15.66 -12.86 10.68
CA PHE A 175 -14.90 -11.65 10.38
C PHE A 175 -13.94 -11.85 9.22
N ILE A 176 -13.35 -13.03 9.07
CA ILE A 176 -12.54 -13.37 7.89
C ILE A 176 -13.42 -13.44 6.63
N PHE A 177 -14.59 -14.10 6.73
CA PHE A 177 -15.55 -14.11 5.63
C PHE A 177 -16.08 -12.72 5.28
N ALA A 178 -16.28 -11.84 6.27
CA ALA A 178 -16.63 -10.44 5.99
C ALA A 178 -15.52 -9.70 5.22
N GLN A 179 -14.24 -10.00 5.48
CA GLN A 179 -13.12 -9.44 4.68
C GLN A 179 -13.13 -9.97 3.24
N ILE A 180 -13.45 -11.26 3.03
CA ILE A 180 -13.60 -11.83 1.69
C ILE A 180 -14.77 -11.15 0.96
N PHE A 181 -15.88 -10.98 1.66
CA PHE A 181 -17.06 -10.30 1.13
C PHE A 181 -16.78 -8.84 0.76
N ASP A 182 -15.97 -8.13 1.54
CA ASP A 182 -15.51 -6.77 1.20
C ASP A 182 -14.82 -6.72 -0.16
N THR A 183 -13.99 -7.71 -0.49
CA THR A 183 -13.30 -7.77 -1.79
C THR A 183 -14.27 -8.09 -2.92
N PHE A 184 -15.26 -8.94 -2.67
CA PHE A 184 -16.32 -9.25 -3.62
C PHE A 184 -17.22 -8.03 -3.89
N LEU A 185 -17.57 -7.27 -2.84
CA LEU A 185 -18.37 -6.04 -2.96
C LEU A 185 -17.68 -5.00 -3.84
N VAL A 186 -16.39 -4.75 -3.63
CA VAL A 186 -15.67 -3.77 -4.44
C VAL A 186 -15.51 -4.23 -5.88
N ALA A 187 -15.24 -5.52 -6.12
CA ALA A 187 -15.18 -6.11 -7.45
C ALA A 187 -16.53 -5.98 -8.18
N SER A 188 -17.63 -6.29 -7.48
CA SER A 188 -18.98 -6.12 -8.00
C SER A 188 -19.30 -4.65 -8.31
N GLY A 189 -18.85 -3.72 -7.45
CA GLY A 189 -19.01 -2.28 -7.69
C GLY A 189 -18.27 -1.80 -8.95
N TYR A 190 -17.06 -2.28 -9.19
CA TYR A 190 -16.33 -1.98 -10.43
C TYR A 190 -17.01 -2.57 -11.65
N TYR A 191 -17.45 -3.81 -11.55
CA TYR A 191 -18.20 -4.48 -12.63
C TYR A 191 -19.49 -3.76 -12.98
N LEU A 192 -20.32 -3.41 -11.99
CA LEU A 192 -21.58 -2.69 -12.19
C LEU A 192 -21.34 -1.30 -12.80
N SER A 193 -20.32 -0.59 -12.31
CA SER A 193 -19.92 0.70 -12.88
C SER A 193 -19.50 0.57 -14.34
N TYR A 194 -18.71 -0.47 -14.69
CA TYR A 194 -18.29 -0.72 -16.06
C TYR A 194 -19.48 -1.06 -16.96
N LYS A 195 -20.33 -1.99 -16.52
CA LYS A 195 -21.52 -2.43 -17.28
C LYS A 195 -22.48 -1.27 -17.57
N SER A 196 -22.65 -0.35 -16.61
CA SER A 196 -23.60 0.78 -16.77
C SER A 196 -23.06 1.94 -17.61
N THR A 197 -21.73 2.07 -17.75
CA THR A 197 -21.14 3.28 -18.37
C THR A 197 -20.35 3.00 -19.65
N VAL A 198 -19.86 1.77 -19.82
CA VAL A 198 -18.88 1.44 -20.87
C VAL A 198 -19.40 0.36 -21.82
N GLY A 199 -20.00 -0.72 -21.27
CA GLY A 199 -20.50 -1.84 -22.06
C GLY A 199 -20.40 -3.19 -21.38
N SER A 200 -20.56 -4.27 -22.14
CA SER A 200 -20.58 -5.62 -21.61
C SER A 200 -19.17 -6.24 -21.58
N VAL A 201 -18.84 -6.95 -20.51
CA VAL A 201 -17.63 -7.79 -20.45
C VAL A 201 -17.68 -8.96 -21.46
N LYS A 202 -18.84 -9.29 -22.02
CA LYS A 202 -18.99 -10.32 -23.06
C LYS A 202 -18.35 -9.91 -24.40
N GLU A 203 -18.08 -8.60 -24.58
CA GLU A 203 -17.39 -8.06 -25.73
C GLU A 203 -15.88 -8.21 -25.66
N TRP A 204 -15.36 -8.65 -24.51
CA TRP A 204 -13.95 -8.82 -24.31
C TRP A 204 -13.39 -9.96 -25.14
N THR A 205 -12.28 -9.73 -25.79
CA THR A 205 -11.61 -10.70 -26.64
C THR A 205 -10.21 -11.01 -26.13
N PHE A 206 -9.80 -12.25 -26.26
CA PHE A 206 -8.45 -12.68 -25.91
C PHE A 206 -7.58 -12.71 -27.18
N ASP A 207 -6.44 -12.01 -27.16
CA ASP A 207 -5.48 -12.01 -28.25
C ASP A 207 -4.11 -12.52 -27.79
N LYS A 208 -3.75 -13.72 -28.29
CA LYS A 208 -2.45 -14.36 -28.00
C LYS A 208 -1.23 -13.52 -28.46
N LYS A 209 -1.40 -12.64 -29.45
CA LYS A 209 -0.29 -11.85 -30.00
C LYS A 209 0.23 -10.80 -29.02
N ILE A 210 -0.63 -10.25 -28.16
CA ILE A 210 -0.23 -9.22 -27.18
C ILE A 210 0.27 -9.83 -25.87
N VAL A 211 0.05 -11.11 -25.59
CA VAL A 211 0.47 -11.79 -24.36
C VAL A 211 1.98 -11.65 -24.10
N PRO A 212 2.89 -11.99 -25.07
CA PRO A 212 4.32 -11.88 -24.83
C PRO A 212 4.78 -10.46 -24.50
N PHE A 213 4.16 -9.47 -25.14
CA PHE A 213 4.43 -8.06 -24.86
C PHE A 213 4.04 -7.69 -23.44
N ILE A 214 2.79 -8.03 -23.01
CA ILE A 214 2.32 -7.73 -21.64
C ILE A 214 3.22 -8.39 -20.61
N LEU A 215 3.55 -9.68 -20.76
CA LEU A 215 4.36 -10.42 -19.80
C LEU A 215 5.78 -9.88 -19.72
N LYS A 216 6.41 -9.56 -20.85
CA LYS A 216 7.77 -9.01 -20.90
C LYS A 216 7.87 -7.65 -20.19
N GLU A 217 6.90 -6.77 -20.44
CA GLU A 217 6.86 -5.44 -19.83
C GLU A 217 6.51 -5.51 -18.33
N SER A 218 5.66 -6.47 -17.93
CA SER A 218 5.24 -6.64 -16.53
C SER A 218 6.30 -7.32 -15.67
N PHE A 219 7.13 -8.20 -16.21
CA PHE A 219 8.06 -9.01 -15.43
C PHE A 219 9.00 -8.23 -14.51
N PRO A 220 9.69 -7.15 -14.96
CA PRO A 220 10.50 -6.33 -14.05
C PRO A 220 9.68 -5.66 -12.94
N LEU A 221 8.42 -5.31 -13.24
CA LEU A 221 7.51 -4.69 -12.28
C LEU A 221 7.03 -5.68 -11.23
N VAL A 222 6.83 -6.96 -11.61
CA VAL A 222 6.53 -8.04 -10.66
C VAL A 222 7.65 -8.16 -9.63
N LEU A 223 8.90 -8.25 -10.05
CA LEU A 223 10.04 -8.41 -9.14
C LEU A 223 10.14 -7.25 -8.14
N SER A 224 9.98 -6.02 -8.62
CA SER A 224 9.98 -4.83 -7.77
C SER A 224 8.78 -4.80 -6.82
N GLY A 225 7.57 -5.06 -7.34
CA GLY A 225 6.33 -5.06 -6.56
C GLY A 225 6.30 -6.19 -5.54
N ALA A 226 6.77 -7.39 -5.90
CA ALA A 226 6.90 -8.52 -4.98
C ALA A 226 7.79 -8.17 -3.80
N ALA A 227 8.99 -7.64 -4.07
CA ALA A 227 9.90 -7.23 -3.01
C ALA A 227 9.25 -6.24 -2.04
N VAL A 228 8.51 -5.23 -2.57
CA VAL A 228 7.80 -4.24 -1.74
C VAL A 228 6.72 -4.89 -0.88
N ILE A 229 5.84 -5.70 -1.46
CA ILE A 229 4.75 -6.34 -0.72
C ILE A 229 5.29 -7.33 0.30
N ILE A 230 6.33 -8.09 -0.05
CA ILE A 230 6.96 -9.02 0.87
C ILE A 230 7.49 -8.25 2.09
N TYR A 231 8.38 -7.26 1.92
CA TYR A 231 8.94 -6.57 3.09
C TYR A 231 7.91 -5.74 3.88
N GLN A 232 6.72 -5.47 3.32
CA GLN A 232 5.63 -4.82 4.05
C GLN A 232 4.75 -5.78 4.85
N ARG A 233 4.77 -7.08 4.56
CA ARG A 233 3.86 -8.07 5.13
C ARG A 233 4.55 -9.25 5.79
N ILE A 234 5.79 -9.54 5.41
CA ILE A 234 6.54 -10.70 5.90
C ILE A 234 6.76 -10.67 7.41
N ASP A 235 6.85 -9.46 7.99
CA ASP A 235 6.98 -9.26 9.43
C ASP A 235 5.89 -10.02 10.19
N GLN A 236 4.63 -9.86 9.81
CA GLN A 236 3.50 -10.53 10.47
C GLN A 236 3.51 -12.04 10.27
N VAL A 237 3.94 -12.50 9.10
CA VAL A 237 4.06 -13.95 8.83
C VAL A 237 5.21 -14.55 9.64
N MET A 238 6.37 -13.90 9.69
CA MET A 238 7.50 -14.38 10.48
C MET A 238 7.21 -14.34 11.98
N ILE A 239 6.62 -13.27 12.50
CA ILE A 239 6.17 -13.20 13.90
C ILE A 239 5.22 -14.36 14.22
N GLY A 240 4.22 -14.60 13.37
CA GLY A 240 3.24 -15.66 13.57
C GLY A 240 3.78 -17.08 13.52
N ASN A 241 4.89 -17.31 12.80
CA ASN A 241 5.54 -18.60 12.68
C ASN A 241 6.66 -18.81 13.71
N MET A 242 7.36 -17.73 14.08
CA MET A 242 8.53 -17.81 14.99
C MET A 242 8.16 -17.58 16.45
N LEU A 243 7.07 -16.89 16.72
CA LEU A 243 6.54 -16.65 18.06
C LEU A 243 5.13 -17.26 18.17
N ASN A 244 4.08 -16.43 18.06
CA ASN A 244 2.69 -16.87 18.11
C ASN A 244 1.74 -15.84 17.46
N LYS A 245 0.46 -16.18 17.35
CA LYS A 245 -0.55 -15.34 16.72
C LYS A 245 -0.93 -14.12 17.57
N THR A 246 -0.82 -14.19 18.89
CA THR A 246 -1.08 -13.07 19.80
C THR A 246 -0.10 -11.93 19.55
N GLU A 247 1.18 -12.26 19.35
CA GLU A 247 2.23 -11.29 19.02
C GLU A 247 1.96 -10.59 17.66
N VAL A 248 1.42 -11.33 16.68
CA VAL A 248 0.93 -10.72 15.43
C VAL A 248 -0.17 -9.70 15.72
N GLY A 249 -1.07 -10.00 16.66
CA GLY A 249 -2.14 -9.09 17.06
C GLY A 249 -1.61 -7.76 17.63
N TYR A 250 -0.61 -7.83 18.50
CA TYR A 250 0.05 -6.63 19.03
C TYR A 250 0.76 -5.83 17.94
N PHE A 251 1.50 -6.48 17.07
CA PHE A 251 2.21 -5.84 15.97
C PHE A 251 1.25 -5.18 14.96
N ALA A 252 0.18 -5.89 14.58
CA ALA A 252 -0.83 -5.40 13.65
C ALA A 252 -1.59 -4.18 14.21
N THR A 253 -1.85 -4.16 15.53
CA THR A 253 -2.50 -3.03 16.21
C THR A 253 -1.64 -1.76 16.10
N ALA A 254 -0.35 -1.86 16.39
CA ALA A 254 0.58 -0.75 16.19
C ALA A 254 0.60 -0.28 14.73
N GLY A 255 0.61 -1.24 13.78
CA GLY A 255 0.58 -0.96 12.35
C GLY A 255 -0.60 -0.09 11.89
N LYS A 256 -1.78 -0.19 12.54
CA LYS A 256 -2.95 0.63 12.19
C LYS A 256 -2.72 2.13 12.36
N PHE A 257 -2.07 2.53 13.43
CA PHE A 257 -1.71 3.94 13.63
C PHE A 257 -0.61 4.40 12.70
N VAL A 258 0.36 3.52 12.41
CA VAL A 258 1.42 3.82 11.45
C VAL A 258 0.84 4.09 10.05
N ASP A 259 -0.12 3.28 9.61
CA ASP A 259 -0.79 3.48 8.31
C ASP A 259 -1.47 4.86 8.20
N LEU A 260 -2.01 5.39 9.31
CA LEU A 260 -2.56 6.74 9.34
C LEU A 260 -1.49 7.83 9.16
N ILE A 261 -0.35 7.66 9.82
CA ILE A 261 0.75 8.64 9.70
C ILE A 261 1.28 8.66 8.26
N LEU A 262 1.35 7.49 7.61
CA LEU A 262 1.85 7.34 6.24
C LEU A 262 0.98 8.08 5.19
N PHE A 263 -0.27 8.39 5.52
CA PHE A 263 -1.15 9.14 4.63
C PHE A 263 -0.64 10.56 4.36
N LEU A 264 -0.10 11.23 5.38
CA LEU A 264 0.32 12.63 5.25
C LEU A 264 1.47 12.84 4.26
N PRO A 265 2.59 12.07 4.32
CA PRO A 265 3.62 12.12 3.28
C PRO A 265 3.08 11.85 1.87
N ALA A 266 2.17 10.88 1.74
CA ALA A 266 1.58 10.53 0.45
C ALA A 266 0.76 11.68 -0.15
N VAL A 267 0.00 12.41 0.67
CA VAL A 267 -0.75 13.60 0.24
C VAL A 267 0.19 14.72 -0.17
N LEU A 268 1.24 14.99 0.63
CA LEU A 268 2.23 16.02 0.30
C LEU A 268 2.91 15.72 -1.04
N VAL A 269 3.31 14.47 -1.27
CA VAL A 269 3.90 14.04 -2.54
C VAL A 269 2.95 14.29 -3.71
N GLN A 270 1.68 13.87 -3.60
CA GLN A 270 0.69 14.07 -4.66
C GLN A 270 0.41 15.54 -4.95
N THR A 271 0.40 16.38 -3.92
CA THR A 271 0.09 17.82 -4.05
C THR A 271 1.25 18.61 -4.66
N VAL A 272 2.49 18.28 -4.28
CA VAL A 272 3.67 19.06 -4.70
C VAL A 272 4.22 18.58 -6.04
N THR A 273 4.03 17.33 -6.42
CA THR A 273 4.55 16.79 -7.69
C THR A 273 4.21 17.64 -8.93
N PRO A 274 2.96 18.12 -9.15
CA PRO A 274 2.66 18.97 -10.30
C PRO A 274 3.41 20.30 -10.30
N MET A 275 3.71 20.86 -9.12
CA MET A 275 4.49 22.10 -8.98
C MET A 275 5.95 21.88 -9.37
N LEU A 276 6.52 20.71 -9.01
CA LEU A 276 7.88 20.34 -9.38
C LEU A 276 8.03 20.09 -10.89
N VAL A 277 7.04 19.43 -11.49
CA VAL A 277 7.02 19.20 -12.96
C VAL A 277 7.05 20.55 -13.71
N ARG A 278 6.20 21.49 -13.32
CA ARG A 278 6.21 22.85 -13.91
C ARG A 278 7.55 23.57 -13.68
N ALA A 279 8.09 23.52 -12.45
CA ALA A 279 9.36 24.15 -12.15
C ALA A 279 10.50 23.62 -13.04
N LYS A 280 10.49 22.31 -13.33
CA LYS A 280 11.48 21.67 -14.21
C LYS A 280 11.44 22.21 -15.65
N GLU A 281 10.25 22.61 -16.13
CA GLU A 281 10.08 23.17 -17.48
C GLU A 281 10.54 24.62 -17.60
N TYR A 282 10.42 25.42 -16.52
CA TYR A 282 10.64 26.87 -16.59
C TYR A 282 12.03 27.34 -16.13
N SER A 283 12.64 26.72 -15.12
CA SER A 283 13.94 27.13 -14.57
C SER A 283 14.63 26.00 -13.82
N PRO A 284 15.81 25.54 -14.28
CA PRO A 284 16.60 24.51 -13.60
C PRO A 284 16.97 24.88 -12.16
N GLU A 285 17.34 26.13 -11.88
CA GLU A 285 17.71 26.58 -10.53
C GLU A 285 16.53 26.54 -9.57
N THR A 286 15.38 27.05 -10.00
CA THR A 286 14.13 26.99 -9.22
C THR A 286 13.68 25.54 -8.99
N TYR A 287 13.94 24.64 -9.94
CA TYR A 287 13.64 23.22 -9.79
C TYR A 287 14.50 22.56 -8.72
N GLU A 288 15.82 22.81 -8.70
CA GLU A 288 16.72 22.24 -7.68
C GLU A 288 16.36 22.72 -6.27
N GLU A 289 16.07 24.02 -6.11
CA GLU A 289 15.63 24.56 -4.82
C GLU A 289 14.31 23.94 -4.34
N LYS A 290 13.29 23.90 -5.21
CA LYS A 290 11.97 23.32 -4.89
C LYS A 290 12.05 21.82 -4.60
N LYS A 291 12.88 21.09 -5.33
CA LYS A 291 13.14 19.66 -5.12
C LYS A 291 13.72 19.41 -3.73
N ARG A 292 14.72 20.18 -3.32
CA ARG A 292 15.31 20.10 -1.98
C ARG A 292 14.28 20.43 -0.89
N THR A 293 13.59 21.55 -1.03
CA THR A 293 12.55 21.99 -0.08
C THR A 293 11.42 20.97 0.04
N PHE A 294 11.01 20.34 -1.06
CA PHE A 294 9.99 19.30 -1.08
C PHE A 294 10.39 18.07 -0.22
N VAL A 295 11.61 17.56 -0.42
CA VAL A 295 12.08 16.41 0.36
C VAL A 295 12.22 16.80 1.84
N SER A 296 12.74 17.99 2.13
CA SER A 296 12.90 18.52 3.49
C SER A 296 11.58 18.60 4.23
N ILE A 297 10.57 19.24 3.63
CA ILE A 297 9.25 19.39 4.26
C ILE A 297 8.59 18.06 4.49
N THR A 298 8.58 17.17 3.47
CA THR A 298 7.97 15.85 3.58
C THR A 298 8.62 15.03 4.69
N THR A 299 9.94 15.10 4.82
CA THR A 299 10.70 14.40 5.86
C THR A 299 10.42 14.96 7.25
N TRP A 300 10.50 16.28 7.45
CA TRP A 300 10.33 16.89 8.77
C TRP A 300 8.90 16.85 9.27
N VAL A 301 7.90 16.98 8.40
CA VAL A 301 6.50 16.74 8.76
C VAL A 301 6.32 15.29 9.25
N SER A 302 6.98 14.33 8.59
CA SER A 302 6.92 12.92 9.01
C SER A 302 7.65 12.67 10.33
N ILE A 303 8.78 13.32 10.57
CA ILE A 303 9.49 13.27 11.86
C ILE A 303 8.59 13.82 12.97
N LEU A 304 7.99 14.99 12.77
CA LEU A 304 7.11 15.60 13.75
C LEU A 304 5.93 14.68 14.09
N MET A 305 5.27 14.12 13.06
CA MET A 305 4.17 13.18 13.28
C MET A 305 4.61 11.89 13.98
N ALA A 306 5.79 11.36 13.63
CA ALA A 306 6.34 10.18 14.28
C ALA A 306 6.60 10.44 15.76
N VAL A 307 7.19 11.58 16.11
CA VAL A 307 7.44 11.98 17.51
C VAL A 307 6.12 12.16 18.27
N ILE A 308 5.15 12.87 17.70
CA ILE A 308 3.83 13.07 18.33
C ILE A 308 3.17 11.71 18.62
N VAL A 309 3.11 10.81 17.62
CA VAL A 309 2.45 9.51 17.79
C VAL A 309 3.25 8.61 18.73
N SER A 310 4.58 8.66 18.73
CA SER A 310 5.42 7.92 19.66
C SER A 310 5.19 8.38 21.12
N LEU A 311 5.07 9.68 21.37
CA LEU A 311 4.76 10.23 22.70
C LEU A 311 3.32 9.90 23.14
N LEU A 312 2.36 9.94 22.21
CA LEU A 312 0.98 9.64 22.48
C LEU A 312 0.65 8.13 22.44
N ALA A 313 1.59 7.25 22.10
CA ALA A 313 1.38 5.82 21.88
C ALA A 313 0.68 5.14 23.05
N HIS A 314 1.03 5.48 24.27
CA HIS A 314 0.42 4.94 25.48
C HIS A 314 -1.10 5.22 25.52
N TRP A 315 -1.49 6.49 25.38
CA TRP A 315 -2.89 6.87 25.37
C TRP A 315 -3.64 6.36 24.13
N LEU A 316 -3.01 6.43 22.97
CA LEU A 316 -3.60 5.92 21.73
C LEU A 316 -3.96 4.44 21.84
N ILE A 317 -3.08 3.58 22.33
CA ILE A 317 -3.36 2.15 22.46
C ILE A 317 -4.40 1.90 23.58
N LEU A 318 -4.20 2.43 24.76
CA LEU A 318 -5.07 2.08 25.90
C LEU A 318 -6.50 2.59 25.72
N TYR A 319 -6.71 3.82 25.24
CA TYR A 319 -8.07 4.35 25.05
C TYR A 319 -8.78 3.73 23.85
N THR A 320 -8.06 3.35 22.79
CA THR A 320 -8.70 2.80 21.60
C THR A 320 -8.82 1.29 21.63
N PHE A 321 -7.76 0.55 21.91
CA PHE A 321 -7.74 -0.92 21.88
C PHE A 321 -7.90 -1.56 23.26
N GLY A 322 -7.57 -0.84 24.34
CA GLY A 322 -7.68 -1.29 25.72
C GLY A 322 -6.40 -1.97 26.26
N GLU A 323 -6.40 -2.28 27.56
CA GLU A 323 -5.24 -2.82 28.29
C GLU A 323 -4.70 -4.13 27.74
N LYS A 324 -5.58 -4.98 27.17
CA LYS A 324 -5.16 -6.24 26.53
C LYS A 324 -4.10 -6.05 25.43
N TYR A 325 -3.99 -4.84 24.87
CA TYR A 325 -3.04 -4.47 23.82
C TYR A 325 -1.86 -3.63 24.31
N ALA A 326 -1.61 -3.57 25.63
CA ALA A 326 -0.53 -2.76 26.20
C ALA A 326 0.86 -3.08 25.61
N LEU A 327 1.12 -4.34 25.23
CA LEU A 327 2.37 -4.75 24.57
C LEU A 327 2.56 -4.15 23.17
N SER A 328 1.50 -3.57 22.57
CA SER A 328 1.60 -2.82 21.31
C SER A 328 2.20 -1.43 21.50
N ILE A 329 2.27 -0.89 22.71
CA ILE A 329 2.74 0.48 22.99
C ILE A 329 4.20 0.66 22.53
N PRO A 330 5.20 -0.13 23.01
CA PRO A 330 6.58 0.03 22.58
C PRO A 330 6.76 -0.26 21.09
N VAL A 331 5.96 -1.16 20.53
CA VAL A 331 5.95 -1.43 19.08
C VAL A 331 5.51 -0.20 18.29
N LEU A 332 4.43 0.48 18.72
CA LEU A 332 3.96 1.71 18.07
C LEU A 332 4.98 2.85 18.21
N GLN A 333 5.58 3.00 19.39
CA GLN A 333 6.61 4.03 19.63
C GLN A 333 7.76 3.92 18.63
N ILE A 334 8.20 2.70 18.36
CA ILE A 334 9.27 2.43 17.40
C ILE A 334 8.72 2.58 15.97
N MET A 335 7.66 1.85 15.61
CA MET A 335 7.15 1.81 14.24
C MET A 335 6.66 3.16 13.71
N ALA A 336 6.32 4.13 14.56
CA ALA A 336 5.94 5.48 14.13
C ALA A 336 7.03 6.11 13.23
N PHE A 337 8.30 5.84 13.50
CA PHE A 337 9.43 6.34 12.71
C PHE A 337 9.56 5.70 11.32
N LYS A 338 8.79 4.64 11.02
CA LYS A 338 8.63 4.13 9.65
C LYS A 338 8.19 5.24 8.70
N ALA A 339 7.40 6.20 9.18
CA ALA A 339 6.91 7.32 8.38
C ALA A 339 8.05 8.16 7.78
N VAL A 340 9.17 8.31 8.49
CA VAL A 340 10.33 9.06 8.01
C VAL A 340 10.96 8.37 6.80
N GLY A 341 11.21 7.07 6.90
CA GLY A 341 11.76 6.29 5.79
C GLY A 341 10.82 6.25 4.58
N MET A 342 9.49 6.15 4.82
CA MET A 342 8.49 6.21 3.75
C MET A 342 8.41 7.59 3.09
N ALA A 343 8.59 8.67 3.85
CA ALA A 343 8.66 10.02 3.30
C ALA A 343 9.87 10.19 2.38
N LEU A 344 11.03 9.71 2.81
CA LEU A 344 12.25 9.71 1.99
C LEU A 344 12.08 8.84 0.74
N SER A 345 11.48 7.65 0.90
CA SER A 345 11.23 6.74 -0.22
C SER A 345 10.27 7.34 -1.26
N SER A 346 9.16 7.92 -0.83
CA SER A 346 8.15 8.48 -1.73
C SER A 346 8.59 9.78 -2.37
N SER A 347 9.20 10.71 -1.63
CA SER A 347 9.71 11.97 -2.20
C SER A 347 10.91 11.74 -3.13
N GLY A 348 11.86 10.89 -2.71
CA GLY A 348 12.99 10.48 -3.55
C GLY A 348 12.54 9.69 -4.79
N GLY A 349 11.53 8.81 -4.64
CA GLY A 349 10.93 8.08 -5.74
C GLY A 349 10.31 8.99 -6.81
N GLN A 350 9.65 10.07 -6.43
CA GLN A 350 9.13 11.05 -7.38
C GLN A 350 10.25 11.77 -8.15
N ILE A 351 11.34 12.12 -7.48
CA ILE A 351 12.51 12.72 -8.14
C ILE A 351 13.10 11.72 -9.15
N ILE A 352 13.28 10.45 -8.76
CA ILE A 352 13.78 9.37 -9.63
C ILE A 352 12.93 9.24 -10.90
N ILE A 353 11.59 9.33 -10.77
CA ILE A 353 10.66 9.28 -11.90
C ILE A 353 10.80 10.52 -12.78
N MET A 354 10.84 11.72 -12.18
CA MET A 354 11.00 12.98 -12.93
C MET A 354 12.34 13.07 -13.66
N GLU A 355 13.41 12.51 -13.11
CA GLU A 355 14.73 12.44 -13.74
C GLU A 355 14.85 11.28 -14.75
N ARG A 356 13.81 10.43 -14.90
CA ARG A 356 13.76 9.27 -15.81
C ARG A 356 14.85 8.21 -15.53
N ILE A 357 15.26 8.07 -14.26
CA ILE A 357 16.32 7.12 -13.84
C ILE A 357 15.76 5.91 -13.08
N GLN A 358 14.45 5.64 -13.14
CA GLN A 358 13.78 4.58 -12.37
C GLN A 358 14.22 3.16 -12.69
N LYS A 359 15.01 2.95 -13.73
CA LYS A 359 15.45 1.63 -14.20
C LYS A 359 16.06 0.73 -13.11
N TRP A 360 16.72 1.32 -12.12
CA TRP A 360 17.42 0.62 -11.05
C TRP A 360 16.61 0.49 -9.74
N ALA A 361 15.37 1.00 -9.70
CA ALA A 361 14.55 0.98 -8.48
C ALA A 361 14.25 -0.43 -7.97
N PHE A 362 14.20 -1.44 -8.87
CA PHE A 362 13.96 -2.83 -8.48
C PHE A 362 15.08 -3.41 -7.62
N ILE A 363 16.35 -3.08 -7.87
CA ILE A 363 17.49 -3.53 -7.08
C ILE A 363 17.35 -3.08 -5.64
N ARG A 364 17.02 -1.81 -5.43
CA ARG A 364 16.78 -1.23 -4.10
C ARG A 364 15.71 -2.01 -3.32
N ASN A 365 14.61 -2.34 -3.98
CA ASN A 365 13.50 -3.06 -3.36
C ASN A 365 13.86 -4.52 -3.04
N ILE A 366 14.59 -5.21 -3.93
CA ILE A 366 15.06 -6.58 -3.70
C ILE A 366 16.05 -6.61 -2.53
N LEU A 367 17.04 -5.72 -2.50
CA LEU A 367 17.98 -5.62 -1.38
C LEU A 367 17.26 -5.35 -0.06
N GLY A 368 16.27 -4.45 -0.06
CA GLY A 368 15.43 -4.20 1.11
C GLY A 368 14.66 -5.43 1.58
N CYS A 369 14.11 -6.20 0.66
CA CYS A 369 13.41 -7.45 0.96
C CYS A 369 14.36 -8.47 1.62
N LEU A 370 15.54 -8.67 1.05
CA LEU A 370 16.55 -9.59 1.60
C LEU A 370 16.99 -9.17 2.99
N ILE A 371 17.28 -7.88 3.19
CA ILE A 371 17.64 -7.32 4.51
C ILE A 371 16.49 -7.53 5.50
N CYS A 372 15.25 -7.25 5.10
CA CYS A 372 14.07 -7.41 5.96
C CYS A 372 13.96 -8.87 6.45
N VAL A 373 14.00 -9.84 5.53
CA VAL A 373 13.88 -11.26 5.89
C VAL A 373 15.04 -11.72 6.77
N ALA A 374 16.28 -11.38 6.38
CA ALA A 374 17.48 -11.78 7.13
C ALA A 374 17.51 -11.19 8.55
N LEU A 375 17.23 -9.90 8.69
CA LEU A 375 17.22 -9.25 10.01
C LEU A 375 16.05 -9.73 10.87
N ASN A 376 14.85 -9.95 10.31
CA ASN A 376 13.73 -10.53 11.06
C ASN A 376 14.07 -11.93 11.58
N TYR A 377 14.72 -12.77 10.75
CA TYR A 377 15.14 -14.11 11.16
C TYR A 377 16.07 -14.09 12.39
N VAL A 378 16.92 -13.06 12.50
CA VAL A 378 17.86 -12.91 13.62
C VAL A 378 17.26 -12.17 14.82
N LEU A 379 16.47 -11.10 14.58
CA LEU A 379 16.02 -10.20 15.64
C LEU A 379 14.69 -10.63 16.28
N ILE A 380 13.80 -11.33 15.57
CA ILE A 380 12.55 -11.83 16.16
C ILE A 380 12.82 -12.81 17.31
N PRO A 381 13.71 -13.84 17.19
CA PRO A 381 13.97 -14.75 18.29
C PRO A 381 14.62 -14.08 19.53
N LYS A 382 15.36 -12.98 19.32
CA LYS A 382 16.08 -12.28 20.39
C LYS A 382 15.25 -11.19 21.09
N TYR A 383 14.46 -10.45 20.33
CA TYR A 383 13.77 -9.25 20.80
C TYR A 383 12.26 -9.27 20.54
N GLY A 384 11.71 -10.40 20.11
CA GLY A 384 10.28 -10.53 19.83
C GLY A 384 9.78 -9.53 18.77
N ILE A 385 8.58 -9.03 18.98
CA ILE A 385 7.94 -8.04 18.07
C ILE A 385 8.66 -6.68 18.04
N ILE A 386 9.40 -6.34 19.10
CA ILE A 386 10.23 -5.14 19.12
C ILE A 386 11.36 -5.27 18.10
N GLY A 387 11.97 -6.46 18.00
CA GLY A 387 12.97 -6.76 16.96
C GLY A 387 12.42 -6.53 15.56
N SER A 388 11.22 -7.03 15.27
CA SER A 388 10.56 -6.82 13.99
C SER A 388 10.23 -5.34 13.72
N ALA A 389 9.81 -4.59 14.74
CA ALA A 389 9.58 -3.15 14.62
C ALA A 389 10.85 -2.37 14.23
N ILE A 390 11.99 -2.73 14.82
CA ILE A 390 13.30 -2.16 14.47
C ILE A 390 13.66 -2.54 13.02
N VAL A 391 13.49 -3.81 12.62
CA VAL A 391 13.74 -4.26 11.25
C VAL A 391 12.90 -3.48 10.24
N THR A 392 11.63 -3.24 10.54
CA THR A 392 10.75 -2.45 9.67
C THR A 392 11.33 -1.06 9.39
N ILE A 393 11.85 -0.36 10.43
CA ILE A 393 12.47 0.97 10.27
C ILE A 393 13.77 0.86 9.45
N ILE A 394 14.65 -0.08 9.81
CA ILE A 394 15.92 -0.28 9.10
C ILE A 394 15.64 -0.54 7.61
N THR A 395 14.69 -1.43 7.30
CA THR A 395 14.34 -1.78 5.92
C THR A 395 13.84 -0.57 5.14
N VAL A 396 12.95 0.25 5.73
CA VAL A 396 12.37 1.39 5.03
C VAL A 396 13.37 2.55 4.90
N LEU A 397 14.23 2.78 5.89
CA LEU A 397 15.34 3.73 5.78
C LEU A 397 16.38 3.29 4.76
N PHE A 398 16.70 1.98 4.75
CA PHE A 398 17.59 1.43 3.75
C PHE A 398 17.02 1.61 2.35
N THR A 399 15.82 1.12 2.06
CA THR A 399 15.19 1.25 0.74
C THR A 399 14.86 2.69 0.37
N GLY A 400 14.56 3.54 1.35
CA GLY A 400 14.20 4.94 1.14
C GLY A 400 15.39 5.86 0.82
N CYS A 401 16.56 5.58 1.40
CA CYS A 401 17.72 6.45 1.31
C CYS A 401 19.05 5.69 1.11
N LEU A 402 19.42 4.79 2.05
CA LEU A 402 20.76 4.21 2.08
C LEU A 402 21.10 3.34 0.87
N ALA A 403 20.12 2.60 0.32
CA ALA A 403 20.33 1.79 -0.88
C ALA A 403 20.74 2.62 -2.11
N ASN A 404 20.47 3.92 -2.10
CA ASN A 404 20.86 4.82 -3.18
C ASN A 404 22.39 4.98 -3.30
N ILE A 405 23.17 4.59 -2.26
CA ILE A 405 24.63 4.61 -2.31
C ILE A 405 25.17 3.60 -3.34
N PHE A 406 24.47 2.47 -3.52
CA PHE A 406 24.88 1.40 -4.44
C PHE A 406 24.52 1.70 -5.91
N ILE A 407 23.81 2.80 -6.15
CA ILE A 407 23.29 3.15 -7.49
C ILE A 407 23.84 4.53 -7.88
N PRO A 408 24.89 4.63 -8.70
CA PRO A 408 25.57 5.91 -8.98
C PRO A 408 24.62 7.04 -9.45
N CYS A 409 23.62 6.72 -10.28
CA CYS A 409 22.66 7.72 -10.76
C CYS A 409 21.71 8.24 -9.67
N TYR A 410 21.67 7.62 -8.47
CA TYR A 410 20.86 8.05 -7.34
C TYR A 410 21.64 8.87 -6.29
N HIS A 411 22.96 9.07 -6.46
CA HIS A 411 23.77 9.78 -5.47
C HIS A 411 23.26 11.22 -5.23
N LYS A 412 22.83 11.94 -6.28
CA LYS A 412 22.24 13.28 -6.12
C LYS A 412 20.95 13.24 -5.30
N VAL A 413 20.10 12.24 -5.50
CA VAL A 413 18.89 12.06 -4.72
C VAL A 413 19.23 11.78 -3.26
N MET A 414 20.20 10.91 -3.00
CA MET A 414 20.67 10.60 -1.65
C MET A 414 21.22 11.84 -0.94
N GLN A 415 22.01 12.67 -1.62
CA GLN A 415 22.53 13.93 -1.05
C GLN A 415 21.40 14.85 -0.59
N ILE A 416 20.34 14.99 -1.40
CA ILE A 416 19.15 15.77 -1.04
C ILE A 416 18.42 15.15 0.16
N GLN A 417 18.32 13.82 0.21
CA GLN A 417 17.68 13.10 1.32
C GLN A 417 18.48 13.24 2.63
N LEU A 418 19.81 13.12 2.57
CA LEU A 418 20.67 13.35 3.74
C LEU A 418 20.61 14.81 4.21
N TYR A 419 20.65 15.77 3.27
CA TYR A 419 20.43 17.17 3.61
C TYR A 419 19.07 17.37 4.31
N ALA A 420 18.01 16.76 3.77
CA ALA A 420 16.67 16.85 4.34
C ALA A 420 16.60 16.32 5.77
N ILE A 421 17.28 15.24 6.09
CA ILE A 421 17.32 14.67 7.46
C ILE A 421 18.04 15.64 8.42
N PHE A 422 19.25 16.09 8.09
CA PHE A 422 20.10 16.81 9.03
C PHE A 422 19.91 18.33 9.02
N MET A 423 19.55 18.93 7.88
CA MET A 423 19.43 20.37 7.72
C MET A 423 18.08 20.85 7.20
N GLY A 424 17.17 19.95 6.85
CA GLY A 424 15.89 20.28 6.21
C GLY A 424 14.96 21.16 7.05
N TRP A 425 15.15 21.22 8.37
CA TRP A 425 14.41 22.12 9.24
C TRP A 425 14.60 23.60 8.86
N LYS A 426 15.72 23.97 8.26
CA LYS A 426 15.98 25.32 7.76
C LYS A 426 15.07 25.72 6.60
N ASP A 427 14.66 24.75 5.79
CA ASP A 427 13.79 24.98 4.62
C ASP A 427 12.35 25.32 5.00
N PHE A 428 11.89 25.03 6.24
CA PHE A 428 10.58 25.48 6.74
C PHE A 428 10.42 27.00 6.76
N VAL A 429 11.49 27.73 6.98
CA VAL A 429 11.50 29.19 6.95
C VAL A 429 11.18 29.71 5.53
N TYR A 430 11.63 28.96 4.51
CA TYR A 430 11.41 29.30 3.11
C TYR A 430 10.04 28.87 2.58
N PHE A 431 9.37 27.90 3.21
CA PHE A 431 8.06 27.39 2.80
C PHE A 431 6.99 28.49 2.80
N LYS A 432 7.05 29.42 3.76
CA LYS A 432 6.16 30.60 3.84
C LYS A 432 6.28 31.51 2.62
N LYS A 433 7.46 31.57 1.99
CA LYS A 433 7.71 32.31 0.76
C LYS A 433 7.23 31.57 -0.50
N MET A 434 7.24 30.22 -0.48
CA MET A 434 6.86 29.38 -1.63
C MET A 434 5.35 29.35 -1.87
N ILE A 435 4.54 29.47 -0.81
CA ILE A 435 3.06 29.51 -0.89
C ILE A 435 2.56 30.90 -1.31
N ARG A 436 3.33 31.98 -1.05
CA ARG A 436 2.94 33.36 -1.37
C ARG A 436 3.26 33.82 -2.78
N LYS A 437 4.00 33.06 -3.56
CA LYS A 437 4.26 33.24 -4.99
C LYS A 437 3.56 32.16 -5.82
#